data_1e48b5a8475d60dc0a000e131481780f
#
_entry.id   1e48b5a8475d60dc0a000e131481780f
#
_cell.length_a   1.000
_cell.length_b   1.000
_cell.length_c   1.000
_cell.angle_alpha   90.00
_cell.angle_beta   90.00
_cell.angle_gamma   90.00
#
_symmetry.space_group_name_H-M   'P 1'
#
loop_
_entity.id
_entity.type
_entity.pdbx_description
1 polymer ?
#
loop_
_entity_poly.entity_id
_entity_poly.type
_entity_poly.pdbx_seq_one_letter_code
_entity_poly.pdbx_strand_id
1 'polypeptide(L)'
;KFPMKYRKDVLNGPYIMEKIYEITNGDAIISTDVGQHQMWAAQHYKFKSPRTLLTSGGLGTMGYGLGASIGAKVGCRDKVVINIAGDGCFRMNMNEIATATRYNIPIIEVIFNNHVLGMVRQWQDLFYGQRYSATVLNDQVDFVKVSEGMGAKAYRVADIESFEKALKEAIELNIPCVIECDICKDDKVFPMVAPGAPISEAFDRDDLNKKESAN
;
A
#
# COMPACT_ATOMS: atom_id res chain seq x y z
N LYS A 1 13.93 14.23 -11.97
CA LYS A 1 15.14 14.65 -11.25
C LYS A 1 15.66 13.53 -10.35
N PHE A 2 14.79 12.80 -9.68
CA PHE A 2 15.15 11.69 -8.81
C PHE A 2 14.81 10.37 -9.50
N PRO A 3 15.81 9.53 -9.84
CA PRO A 3 15.52 8.20 -10.35
C PRO A 3 14.87 7.37 -9.23
N MET A 4 13.78 6.68 -9.55
CA MET A 4 13.11 5.78 -8.61
C MET A 4 13.96 4.53 -8.43
N LYS A 5 14.81 4.54 -7.39
CA LYS A 5 15.70 3.42 -7.07
C LYS A 5 15.09 2.58 -5.96
N TYR A 6 14.89 1.30 -6.19
CA TYR A 6 14.47 0.33 -5.19
C TYR A 6 15.05 -1.06 -5.50
N ARG A 7 15.03 -1.94 -4.50
CA ARG A 7 15.51 -3.31 -4.66
C ARG A 7 14.50 -4.14 -5.45
N LYS A 8 14.96 -4.86 -6.46
CA LYS A 8 14.14 -5.74 -7.31
C LYS A 8 14.21 -7.21 -6.93
N ASP A 9 14.99 -7.54 -5.91
CA ASP A 9 15.26 -8.89 -5.43
C ASP A 9 14.49 -9.26 -4.17
N VAL A 10 13.71 -8.32 -3.63
CA VAL A 10 12.88 -8.51 -2.45
C VAL A 10 11.52 -7.89 -2.62
N LEU A 11 10.52 -8.44 -1.95
CA LEU A 11 9.17 -7.87 -1.90
C LEU A 11 9.21 -6.54 -1.13
N ASN A 12 8.78 -5.47 -1.76
CA ASN A 12 8.72 -4.12 -1.20
C ASN A 12 7.63 -3.30 -1.88
N GLY A 13 7.31 -2.14 -1.31
CA GLY A 13 6.22 -1.30 -1.80
C GLY A 13 6.33 -0.90 -3.28
N PRO A 14 7.45 -0.33 -3.74
CA PRO A 14 7.68 -0.02 -5.15
C PRO A 14 7.48 -1.21 -6.09
N TYR A 15 8.04 -2.35 -5.75
CA TYR A 15 7.94 -3.57 -6.56
C TYR A 15 6.50 -4.04 -6.70
N ILE A 16 5.77 -4.10 -5.57
CA ILE A 16 4.36 -4.49 -5.55
C ILE A 16 3.54 -3.61 -6.51
N MET A 17 3.73 -2.29 -6.46
CA MET A 17 3.00 -1.37 -7.31
C MET A 17 3.34 -1.51 -8.81
N GLU A 18 4.62 -1.74 -9.14
CA GLU A 18 5.01 -2.00 -10.53
C GLU A 18 4.43 -3.33 -11.04
N LYS A 19 4.39 -4.38 -10.21
CA LYS A 19 3.79 -5.65 -10.59
C LYS A 19 2.29 -5.60 -10.74
N ILE A 20 1.60 -4.86 -9.88
CA ILE A 20 0.17 -4.59 -10.07
C ILE A 20 -0.06 -3.90 -11.42
N TYR A 21 0.76 -2.89 -11.76
CA TYR A 21 0.67 -2.24 -13.07
C TYR A 21 0.92 -3.22 -14.23
N GLU A 22 1.97 -4.02 -14.16
CA GLU A 22 2.32 -4.98 -15.22
C GLU A 22 1.21 -6.03 -15.42
N ILE A 23 0.74 -6.67 -14.35
CA ILE A 23 -0.25 -7.75 -14.40
C ILE A 23 -1.62 -7.23 -14.86
N THR A 24 -2.00 -6.03 -14.45
CA THR A 24 -3.27 -5.41 -14.86
C THR A 24 -3.15 -4.61 -16.16
N ASN A 25 -1.95 -4.57 -16.76
CA ASN A 25 -1.65 -3.69 -17.89
C ASN A 25 -2.06 -2.23 -17.63
N GLY A 26 -1.99 -1.76 -16.37
CA GLY A 26 -2.37 -0.42 -15.98
C GLY A 26 -3.85 -0.06 -16.15
N ASP A 27 -4.72 -1.06 -16.28
CA ASP A 27 -6.17 -0.87 -16.49
C ASP A 27 -7.01 -1.10 -15.23
N ALA A 28 -6.39 -1.30 -14.07
CA ALA A 28 -7.10 -1.40 -12.81
C ALA A 28 -7.46 -0.03 -12.24
N ILE A 29 -8.57 0.02 -11.49
CA ILE A 29 -8.85 1.13 -10.57
C ILE A 29 -8.11 0.85 -9.28
N ILE A 30 -7.29 1.79 -8.86
CA ILE A 30 -6.53 1.73 -7.62
C ILE A 30 -7.18 2.65 -6.60
N SER A 31 -7.61 2.11 -5.48
CA SER A 31 -7.87 2.90 -4.29
C SER A 31 -6.69 2.79 -3.33
N THR A 32 -6.46 3.80 -2.52
CA THR A 32 -5.41 3.75 -1.51
C THR A 32 -5.93 4.21 -0.15
N ASP A 33 -5.45 3.56 0.87
CA ASP A 33 -5.40 4.14 2.19
C ASP A 33 -4.24 5.14 2.32
N VAL A 34 -3.90 5.57 3.53
CA VAL A 34 -2.98 6.67 3.78
C VAL A 34 -1.71 6.23 4.49
N GLY A 35 -0.57 6.54 3.90
CA GLY A 35 0.76 6.20 4.41
C GLY A 35 1.80 6.03 3.30
N GLN A 36 2.86 5.27 3.58
CA GLN A 36 3.92 4.98 2.61
C GLN A 36 3.36 4.30 1.35
N HIS A 37 2.43 3.36 1.52
CA HIS A 37 1.77 2.64 0.43
C HIS A 37 1.02 3.57 -0.53
N GLN A 38 0.38 4.63 -0.02
CA GLN A 38 -0.26 5.67 -0.84
C GLN A 38 0.77 6.39 -1.74
N MET A 39 1.92 6.75 -1.17
CA MET A 39 2.98 7.42 -1.90
C MET A 39 3.62 6.50 -2.93
N TRP A 40 3.90 5.24 -2.60
CA TRP A 40 4.40 4.26 -3.57
C TRP A 40 3.40 4.01 -4.71
N ALA A 41 2.09 3.97 -4.41
CA ALA A 41 1.06 3.86 -5.45
C ALA A 41 1.11 5.05 -6.41
N ALA A 42 1.22 6.27 -5.90
CA ALA A 42 1.32 7.49 -6.72
C ALA A 42 2.63 7.55 -7.54
N GLN A 43 3.73 7.01 -6.99
CA GLN A 43 5.05 7.06 -7.64
C GLN A 43 5.27 5.96 -8.67
N HIS A 44 4.76 4.75 -8.43
CA HIS A 44 5.14 3.55 -9.19
C HIS A 44 4.01 2.96 -10.05
N TYR A 45 2.74 3.26 -9.78
CA TYR A 45 1.65 2.87 -10.67
C TYR A 45 1.43 3.94 -11.74
N LYS A 46 1.62 3.56 -13.01
CA LYS A 46 1.47 4.50 -14.13
C LYS A 46 0.02 4.55 -14.57
N PHE A 47 -0.73 5.51 -14.03
CA PHE A 47 -2.15 5.69 -14.38
C PHE A 47 -2.31 6.08 -15.85
N LYS A 48 -3.08 5.29 -16.61
CA LYS A 48 -3.34 5.48 -18.05
C LYS A 48 -4.61 6.28 -18.32
N SER A 49 -5.54 6.31 -17.38
CA SER A 49 -6.85 6.91 -17.55
C SER A 49 -7.19 7.80 -16.36
N PRO A 50 -7.93 8.92 -16.57
CA PRO A 50 -8.40 9.74 -15.47
C PRO A 50 -9.42 8.98 -14.61
N ARG A 51 -9.54 9.37 -13.35
CA ARG A 51 -10.49 8.81 -12.37
C ARG A 51 -10.26 7.33 -12.04
N THR A 52 -9.04 6.84 -12.19
CA THR A 52 -8.65 5.48 -11.82
C THR A 52 -7.80 5.42 -10.56
N LEU A 53 -7.55 6.56 -9.90
CA LEU A 53 -6.96 6.67 -8.58
C LEU A 53 -7.99 7.27 -7.61
N LEU A 54 -8.32 6.54 -6.57
CA LEU A 54 -9.19 6.96 -5.47
C LEU A 54 -8.36 7.05 -4.19
N THR A 55 -8.22 8.24 -3.64
CA THR A 55 -7.32 8.45 -2.50
C THR A 55 -7.78 9.61 -1.63
N SER A 56 -7.60 9.52 -0.32
CA SER A 56 -7.81 10.63 0.60
C SER A 56 -6.58 11.54 0.63
N GLY A 57 -6.31 12.24 -0.48
CA GLY A 57 -5.12 13.07 -0.66
C GLY A 57 -5.14 14.40 0.11
N GLY A 58 -6.31 14.85 0.56
CA GLY A 58 -6.47 16.09 1.32
C GLY A 58 -6.42 15.86 2.83
N LEU A 59 -7.41 15.17 3.37
CA LEU A 59 -7.51 14.92 4.82
C LEU A 59 -6.61 13.78 5.31
N GLY A 60 -6.15 12.89 4.45
CA GLY A 60 -5.31 11.77 4.84
C GLY A 60 -6.03 10.78 5.76
N THR A 61 -7.24 10.39 5.40
CA THR A 61 -8.09 9.53 6.23
C THR A 61 -7.69 8.07 6.11
N MET A 62 -7.10 7.51 7.17
CA MET A 62 -6.86 6.08 7.28
C MET A 62 -8.20 5.31 7.33
N GLY A 63 -8.32 4.21 6.59
CA GLY A 63 -9.56 3.45 6.46
C GLY A 63 -10.45 3.87 5.28
N TYR A 64 -10.05 4.88 4.49
CA TYR A 64 -10.80 5.33 3.32
C TYR A 64 -10.83 4.29 2.19
N GLY A 65 -9.72 3.61 1.97
CA GLY A 65 -9.44 2.87 0.73
C GLY A 65 -10.39 1.70 0.50
N LEU A 66 -10.66 0.88 1.54
CA LEU A 66 -11.52 -0.30 1.42
C LEU A 66 -12.96 0.08 1.01
N GLY A 67 -13.57 1.05 1.68
CA GLY A 67 -14.90 1.54 1.32
C GLY A 67 -14.94 2.14 -0.10
N ALA A 68 -13.90 2.89 -0.48
CA ALA A 68 -13.78 3.45 -1.82
C ALA A 68 -13.65 2.37 -2.89
N SER A 69 -12.89 1.28 -2.64
CA SER A 69 -12.76 0.16 -3.57
C SER A 69 -14.08 -0.58 -3.77
N ILE A 70 -14.84 -0.82 -2.71
CA ILE A 70 -16.18 -1.42 -2.79
C ILE A 70 -17.08 -0.56 -3.67
N GLY A 71 -17.12 0.76 -3.42
CA GLY A 71 -17.90 1.70 -4.22
C GLY A 71 -17.47 1.74 -5.68
N ALA A 72 -16.16 1.76 -5.95
CA ALA A 72 -15.61 1.72 -7.30
C ALA A 72 -16.01 0.45 -8.06
N LYS A 73 -15.95 -0.71 -7.41
CA LYS A 73 -16.32 -1.98 -8.04
C LYS A 73 -17.82 -2.06 -8.34
N VAL A 74 -18.66 -1.49 -7.47
CA VAL A 74 -20.10 -1.38 -7.73
C VAL A 74 -20.39 -0.49 -8.94
N GLY A 75 -19.67 0.63 -9.05
CA GLY A 75 -19.81 1.58 -10.18
C GLY A 75 -19.17 1.10 -11.47
N CYS A 76 -18.11 0.31 -11.40
CA CYS A 76 -17.30 -0.14 -12.55
C CYS A 76 -17.11 -1.67 -12.51
N ARG A 77 -18.18 -2.41 -12.74
CA ARG A 77 -18.23 -3.87 -12.55
C ARG A 77 -17.22 -4.65 -13.37
N ASP A 78 -16.89 -4.17 -14.56
CA ASP A 78 -15.99 -4.86 -15.50
C ASP A 78 -14.50 -4.57 -15.23
N LYS A 79 -14.20 -3.63 -14.33
CA LYS A 79 -12.83 -3.28 -14.00
C LYS A 79 -12.29 -4.12 -12.84
N VAL A 80 -11.01 -4.44 -12.89
CA VAL A 80 -10.29 -4.89 -11.70
C VAL A 80 -10.15 -3.70 -10.75
N VAL A 81 -10.52 -3.89 -9.49
CA VAL A 81 -10.40 -2.85 -8.46
C VAL A 81 -9.52 -3.38 -7.34
N ILE A 82 -8.45 -2.64 -7.04
CA ILE A 82 -7.46 -3.03 -6.04
C ILE A 82 -7.32 -1.90 -5.02
N ASN A 83 -7.51 -2.22 -3.75
CA ASN A 83 -7.16 -1.32 -2.66
C ASN A 83 -5.72 -1.57 -2.19
N ILE A 84 -4.99 -0.51 -1.92
CA ILE A 84 -3.63 -0.53 -1.39
C ILE A 84 -3.68 0.05 0.02
N ALA A 85 -3.51 -0.80 1.02
CA ALA A 85 -3.59 -0.40 2.43
C ALA A 85 -2.29 -0.76 3.18
N GLY A 86 -2.01 -0.04 4.25
CA GLY A 86 -1.09 -0.50 5.28
C GLY A 86 -1.84 -1.32 6.33
N ASP A 87 -1.12 -2.11 7.10
CA ASP A 87 -1.65 -2.89 8.22
C ASP A 87 -2.42 -2.02 9.24
N GLY A 88 -1.89 -0.84 9.56
CA GLY A 88 -2.57 0.13 10.43
C GLY A 88 -3.86 0.70 9.82
N CYS A 89 -3.92 0.88 8.51
CA CYS A 89 -5.11 1.39 7.82
C CYS A 89 -6.20 0.33 7.70
N PHE A 90 -5.84 -0.90 7.31
CA PHE A 90 -6.78 -1.99 7.15
C PHE A 90 -7.58 -2.27 8.44
N ARG A 91 -6.95 -2.10 9.61
CA ARG A 91 -7.62 -2.24 10.92
C ARG A 91 -8.75 -1.24 11.16
N MET A 92 -8.72 -0.09 10.50
CA MET A 92 -9.70 0.97 10.75
C MET A 92 -11.11 0.55 10.35
N ASN A 93 -11.24 -0.26 9.28
CA ASN A 93 -12.54 -0.69 8.78
C ASN A 93 -12.53 -2.07 8.10
N MET A 94 -11.64 -2.97 8.50
CA MET A 94 -11.55 -4.33 7.95
C MET A 94 -12.88 -5.11 8.01
N ASN A 95 -13.81 -4.71 8.88
CA ASN A 95 -15.16 -5.25 8.95
C ASN A 95 -15.92 -5.12 7.62
N GLU A 96 -15.56 -4.20 6.75
CA GLU A 96 -16.19 -4.01 5.43
C GLU A 96 -15.83 -5.12 4.44
N ILE A 97 -14.86 -5.97 4.75
CA ILE A 97 -14.66 -7.24 4.00
C ILE A 97 -15.96 -8.07 4.04
N ALA A 98 -16.66 -8.08 5.18
CA ALA A 98 -17.96 -8.76 5.29
C ALA A 98 -19.01 -8.14 4.35
N THR A 99 -18.97 -6.84 4.11
CA THR A 99 -19.82 -6.17 3.13
C THR A 99 -19.49 -6.65 1.71
N ALA A 100 -18.20 -6.68 1.35
CA ALA A 100 -17.77 -7.14 0.03
C ALA A 100 -18.17 -8.60 -0.22
N THR A 101 -17.99 -9.48 0.76
CA THR A 101 -18.33 -10.90 0.62
C THR A 101 -19.84 -11.13 0.58
N ARG A 102 -20.60 -10.45 1.44
CA ARG A 102 -22.07 -10.54 1.47
C ARG A 102 -22.72 -10.22 0.12
N TYR A 103 -22.17 -9.21 -0.58
CA TYR A 103 -22.75 -8.74 -1.83
C TYR A 103 -21.98 -9.22 -3.07
N ASN A 104 -21.02 -10.13 -2.91
CA ASN A 104 -20.17 -10.63 -3.98
C ASN A 104 -19.53 -9.50 -4.80
N ILE A 105 -18.91 -8.55 -4.13
CA ILE A 105 -18.22 -7.41 -4.73
C ILE A 105 -16.73 -7.77 -4.84
N PRO A 106 -16.23 -8.21 -6.00
CA PRO A 106 -14.88 -8.74 -6.17
C PRO A 106 -13.84 -7.61 -6.19
N ILE A 107 -13.41 -7.21 -5.02
CA ILE A 107 -12.26 -6.34 -4.80
C ILE A 107 -11.04 -7.16 -4.41
N ILE A 108 -9.87 -6.61 -4.64
CA ILE A 108 -8.60 -7.15 -4.15
C ILE A 108 -8.02 -6.15 -3.15
N GLU A 109 -7.90 -6.55 -1.91
CA GLU A 109 -7.26 -5.81 -0.83
C GLU A 109 -5.79 -6.23 -0.73
N VAL A 110 -4.84 -5.33 -0.97
CA VAL A 110 -3.40 -5.59 -0.84
C VAL A 110 -2.88 -4.85 0.39
N ILE A 111 -2.54 -5.60 1.42
CA ILE A 111 -2.07 -5.07 2.71
C ILE A 111 -0.55 -5.08 2.73
N PHE A 112 0.05 -3.90 2.82
CA PHE A 112 1.47 -3.71 3.06
C PHE A 112 1.72 -3.82 4.57
N ASN A 113 1.99 -5.05 5.03
CA ASN A 113 2.21 -5.32 6.44
C ASN A 113 3.70 -5.17 6.79
N ASN A 114 4.05 -4.06 7.40
CA ASN A 114 5.38 -3.81 7.91
C ASN A 114 5.42 -3.73 9.46
N HIS A 115 4.31 -4.07 10.12
CA HIS A 115 4.14 -4.07 11.57
C HIS A 115 4.38 -2.72 12.25
N VAL A 116 4.31 -1.62 11.48
CA VAL A 116 4.51 -0.26 12.01
C VAL A 116 3.60 0.74 11.29
N LEU A 117 3.36 1.88 11.93
CA LEU A 117 2.84 3.06 11.25
C LEU A 117 3.98 3.67 10.41
N GLY A 118 4.20 3.12 9.22
CA GLY A 118 5.43 3.30 8.43
C GLY A 118 5.76 4.74 8.11
N MET A 119 4.78 5.59 7.75
CA MET A 119 5.05 7.00 7.46
C MET A 119 5.44 7.77 8.72
N VAL A 120 4.78 7.53 9.85
CA VAL A 120 5.12 8.17 11.13
C VAL A 120 6.52 7.72 11.58
N ARG A 121 6.83 6.42 11.48
CA ARG A 121 8.15 5.87 11.76
C ARG A 121 9.23 6.50 10.87
N GLN A 122 8.98 6.65 9.57
CA GLN A 122 9.91 7.29 8.65
C GLN A 122 10.23 8.74 9.06
N TRP A 123 9.22 9.50 9.50
CA TRP A 123 9.42 10.86 10.00
C TRP A 123 10.22 10.89 11.29
N GLN A 124 9.93 9.99 12.22
CA GLN A 124 10.68 9.86 13.47
C GLN A 124 12.15 9.49 13.20
N ASP A 125 12.40 8.65 12.20
CA ASP A 125 13.76 8.32 11.77
C ASP A 125 14.50 9.53 11.17
N LEU A 126 13.87 10.20 10.20
CA LEU A 126 14.53 11.26 9.43
C LEU A 126 14.67 12.60 10.17
N PHE A 127 13.69 12.95 11.03
CA PHE A 127 13.58 14.30 11.58
C PHE A 127 13.59 14.39 13.10
N TYR A 128 13.45 13.24 13.80
CA TYR A 128 13.34 13.22 15.25
C TYR A 128 14.39 12.36 15.94
N GLY A 129 15.56 12.16 15.29
CA GLY A 129 16.71 11.46 15.85
C GLY A 129 16.39 10.02 16.29
N GLN A 130 15.59 9.30 15.49
CA GLN A 130 15.21 7.91 15.74
C GLN A 130 14.47 7.67 17.07
N ARG A 131 13.84 8.71 17.61
CA ARG A 131 13.03 8.59 18.82
C ARG A 131 11.64 8.05 18.46
N TYR A 132 11.57 6.74 18.31
CA TYR A 132 10.33 6.05 17.94
C TYR A 132 9.35 6.03 19.12
N SER A 133 8.11 6.47 18.88
CA SER A 133 7.06 6.48 19.87
C SER A 133 5.73 6.08 19.23
N ALA A 134 5.07 5.09 19.84
CA ALA A 134 3.73 4.63 19.46
C ALA A 134 3.54 4.24 17.97
N THR A 135 4.61 3.80 17.29
CA THR A 135 4.57 3.44 15.87
C THR A 135 4.63 1.96 15.60
N VAL A 136 4.97 1.14 16.59
CA VAL A 136 5.04 -0.31 16.46
C VAL A 136 3.66 -0.91 16.74
N LEU A 137 3.20 -1.72 15.82
CA LEU A 137 1.92 -2.41 15.92
C LEU A 137 2.17 -3.84 16.44
N ASN A 138 2.42 -3.95 17.73
CA ASN A 138 2.67 -5.23 18.42
C ASN A 138 1.37 -5.95 18.71
N ASP A 139 0.63 -6.32 17.70
CA ASP A 139 -0.55 -7.11 17.92
C ASP A 139 -0.46 -8.50 17.27
N GLN A 140 -1.41 -9.31 17.64
CA GLN A 140 -1.50 -10.68 17.16
C GLN A 140 -2.64 -10.85 16.16
N VAL A 141 -3.04 -9.76 15.48
CA VAL A 141 -4.10 -9.82 14.48
C VAL A 141 -3.58 -10.57 13.26
N ASP A 142 -4.20 -11.69 12.96
CA ASP A 142 -3.95 -12.46 11.76
C ASP A 142 -4.93 -12.01 10.67
N PHE A 143 -4.48 -11.14 9.77
CA PHE A 143 -5.34 -10.56 8.73
C PHE A 143 -5.87 -11.61 7.76
N VAL A 144 -5.12 -12.68 7.51
CA VAL A 144 -5.59 -13.80 6.67
C VAL A 144 -6.78 -14.48 7.32
N LYS A 145 -6.64 -14.93 8.57
CA LYS A 145 -7.72 -15.61 9.30
C LYS A 145 -8.96 -14.72 9.49
N VAL A 146 -8.74 -13.44 9.80
CA VAL A 146 -9.85 -12.47 9.93
C VAL A 146 -10.61 -12.35 8.62
N SER A 147 -9.91 -12.20 7.50
CA SER A 147 -10.51 -12.07 6.17
C SER A 147 -11.23 -13.35 5.73
N GLU A 148 -10.63 -14.50 5.98
CA GLU A 148 -11.27 -15.83 5.73
C GLU A 148 -12.51 -16.02 6.60
N GLY A 149 -12.45 -15.63 7.89
CA GLY A 149 -13.60 -15.66 8.79
C GLY A 149 -14.75 -14.76 8.34
N MET A 150 -14.47 -13.72 7.55
CA MET A 150 -15.46 -12.87 6.91
C MET A 150 -15.88 -13.35 5.51
N GLY A 151 -15.36 -14.49 5.05
CA GLY A 151 -15.75 -15.14 3.80
C GLY A 151 -14.92 -14.72 2.57
N ALA A 152 -13.86 -13.96 2.71
CA ALA A 152 -12.95 -13.64 1.61
C ALA A 152 -11.92 -14.75 1.39
N LYS A 153 -11.38 -14.84 0.18
CA LYS A 153 -10.15 -15.59 -0.06
C LYS A 153 -8.96 -14.78 0.40
N ALA A 154 -8.03 -15.37 1.14
CA ALA A 154 -6.89 -14.62 1.65
C ALA A 154 -5.56 -15.35 1.43
N TYR A 155 -4.48 -14.55 1.29
CA TYR A 155 -3.13 -15.01 1.05
C TYR A 155 -2.16 -14.24 1.95
N ARG A 156 -1.13 -14.94 2.46
CA ARG A 156 0.04 -14.30 3.07
C ARG A 156 1.25 -14.56 2.19
N VAL A 157 1.94 -13.50 1.80
CA VAL A 157 3.08 -13.54 0.90
C VAL A 157 4.25 -12.75 1.47
N ALA A 158 5.47 -13.27 1.31
CA ALA A 158 6.70 -12.65 1.80
C ALA A 158 7.78 -12.54 0.70
N ASP A 159 7.49 -13.02 -0.49
CA ASP A 159 8.40 -12.99 -1.62
C ASP A 159 7.67 -12.62 -2.92
N ILE A 160 8.47 -12.34 -3.93
CA ILE A 160 8.01 -11.85 -5.24
C ILE A 160 7.13 -12.86 -5.96
N GLU A 161 7.55 -14.12 -5.98
CA GLU A 161 6.88 -15.19 -6.76
C GLU A 161 5.49 -15.49 -6.15
N SER A 162 5.42 -15.60 -4.83
CA SER A 162 4.17 -15.83 -4.11
C SER A 162 3.19 -14.66 -4.28
N PHE A 163 3.70 -13.41 -4.29
CA PHE A 163 2.87 -12.23 -4.55
C PHE A 163 2.28 -12.24 -5.97
N GLU A 164 3.12 -12.44 -6.99
CA GLU A 164 2.65 -12.46 -8.39
C GLU A 164 1.61 -13.56 -8.62
N LYS A 165 1.84 -14.74 -8.04
CA LYS A 165 0.90 -15.87 -8.12
C LYS A 165 -0.43 -15.52 -7.44
N ALA A 166 -0.40 -15.00 -6.21
CA ALA A 166 -1.59 -14.63 -5.46
C ALA A 166 -2.41 -13.55 -6.18
N LEU A 167 -1.75 -12.54 -6.76
CA LEU A 167 -2.44 -11.47 -7.48
C LEU A 167 -3.12 -11.99 -8.75
N LYS A 168 -2.45 -12.83 -9.53
CA LYS A 168 -3.04 -13.44 -10.74
C LYS A 168 -4.25 -14.31 -10.38
N GLU A 169 -4.11 -15.15 -9.36
CA GLU A 169 -5.19 -16.00 -8.87
C GLU A 169 -6.38 -15.16 -8.36
N ALA A 170 -6.12 -14.09 -7.61
CA ALA A 170 -7.17 -13.19 -7.12
C ALA A 170 -7.96 -12.52 -8.25
N ILE A 171 -7.28 -12.13 -9.34
CA ILE A 171 -7.94 -11.55 -10.52
C ILE A 171 -8.81 -12.60 -11.22
N GLU A 172 -8.30 -13.83 -11.38
CA GLU A 172 -9.01 -14.92 -12.06
C GLU A 172 -10.24 -15.39 -11.28
N LEU A 173 -10.14 -15.49 -9.96
CA LEU A 173 -11.23 -15.91 -9.09
C LEU A 173 -12.42 -14.95 -9.13
N ASN A 174 -12.17 -13.67 -9.33
CA ASN A 174 -13.21 -12.62 -9.37
C ASN A 174 -14.20 -12.71 -8.19
N ILE A 175 -13.64 -12.86 -6.99
CA ILE A 175 -14.32 -12.82 -5.68
C ILE A 175 -13.56 -11.86 -4.76
N PRO A 176 -14.11 -11.45 -3.60
CA PRO A 176 -13.35 -10.68 -2.63
C PRO A 176 -12.10 -11.42 -2.17
N CYS A 177 -10.93 -10.80 -2.39
CA CYS A 177 -9.63 -11.37 -2.04
C CYS A 177 -8.82 -10.40 -1.19
N VAL A 178 -8.02 -10.94 -0.27
CA VAL A 178 -7.07 -10.18 0.56
C VAL A 178 -5.68 -10.78 0.39
N ILE A 179 -4.68 -9.94 0.10
CA ILE A 179 -3.28 -10.34 -0.04
C ILE A 179 -2.46 -9.56 0.99
N GLU A 180 -2.05 -10.22 2.05
CA GLU A 180 -1.16 -9.68 3.07
C GLU A 180 0.29 -9.86 2.61
N CYS A 181 0.97 -8.75 2.35
CA CYS A 181 2.37 -8.70 1.92
C CYS A 181 3.26 -8.35 3.11
N ASP A 182 4.12 -9.26 3.54
CA ASP A 182 5.13 -9.00 4.57
C ASP A 182 6.30 -8.22 3.95
N ILE A 183 6.47 -6.97 4.38
CA ILE A 183 7.50 -6.07 3.86
C ILE A 183 8.37 -5.51 4.98
N CYS A 184 9.55 -5.00 4.64
CA CYS A 184 10.48 -4.47 5.61
C CYS A 184 9.95 -3.20 6.29
N LYS A 185 9.99 -3.16 7.64
CA LYS A 185 9.57 -2.02 8.46
C LYS A 185 10.41 -0.76 8.25
N ASP A 186 11.61 -0.91 7.74
CA ASP A 186 12.55 0.20 7.57
C ASP A 186 12.63 0.69 6.11
N ASP A 187 11.77 0.16 5.23
CA ASP A 187 11.60 0.69 3.88
C ASP A 187 11.08 2.12 3.94
N LYS A 188 11.67 2.98 3.11
CA LYS A 188 11.36 4.42 3.07
C LYS A 188 10.86 4.84 1.70
N VAL A 189 9.97 5.82 1.72
CA VAL A 189 9.54 6.52 0.51
C VAL A 189 10.53 7.64 0.21
N PHE A 190 11.03 7.68 -1.00
CA PHE A 190 11.84 8.77 -1.53
C PHE A 190 11.38 9.15 -2.96
N PRO A 191 11.59 10.40 -3.41
CA PRO A 191 12.13 11.54 -2.66
C PRO A 191 11.18 12.03 -1.57
N MET A 192 11.75 12.74 -0.59
CA MET A 192 11.02 13.40 0.50
C MET A 192 11.28 14.90 0.50
N VAL A 193 10.36 15.64 1.13
CA VAL A 193 10.54 17.07 1.40
C VAL A 193 10.41 17.25 2.92
N ALA A 194 11.35 17.98 3.52
CA ALA A 194 11.29 18.28 4.95
C ALA A 194 10.05 19.16 5.26
N PRO A 195 9.50 19.10 6.49
CA PRO A 195 8.38 19.92 6.89
C PRO A 195 8.65 21.41 6.67
N GLY A 196 7.75 22.09 5.94
CA GLY A 196 7.87 23.52 5.65
C GLY A 196 8.89 23.89 4.57
N ALA A 197 9.66 22.94 4.04
CA ALA A 197 10.60 23.19 2.95
C ALA A 197 9.90 23.27 1.59
N PRO A 198 10.43 24.04 0.65
CA PRO A 198 9.92 24.06 -0.72
C PRO A 198 10.25 22.76 -1.47
N ILE A 199 9.48 22.41 -2.48
CA ILE A 199 9.68 21.20 -3.29
C ILE A 199 11.05 21.15 -3.99
N SER A 200 11.67 22.29 -4.20
CA SER A 200 13.03 22.40 -4.76
C SER A 200 14.11 21.79 -3.84
N GLU A 201 13.81 21.65 -2.55
CA GLU A 201 14.68 21.05 -1.53
C GLU A 201 14.36 19.56 -1.28
N ALA A 202 13.62 18.94 -2.19
CA ALA A 202 13.39 17.49 -2.12
C ALA A 202 14.73 16.74 -2.15
N PHE A 203 14.83 15.71 -1.31
CA PHE A 203 16.04 14.90 -1.13
C PHE A 203 15.72 13.40 -1.25
N ASP A 204 16.73 12.62 -1.60
CA ASP A 204 16.69 11.17 -1.63
C ASP A 204 17.67 10.53 -0.62
N ARG A 205 17.82 9.21 -0.69
CA ARG A 205 18.74 8.48 0.18
C ARG A 205 20.19 8.87 -0.05
N ASP A 206 20.58 9.13 -1.31
CA ASP A 206 21.95 9.48 -1.64
C ASP A 206 22.33 10.85 -1.05
N ASP A 207 21.37 11.78 -0.97
CA ASP A 207 21.57 13.09 -0.35
C ASP A 207 21.76 12.99 1.17
N LEU A 208 21.07 12.06 1.83
CA LEU A 208 21.26 11.79 3.27
C LEU A 208 22.65 11.23 3.55
N ASN A 209 23.09 10.23 2.78
CA ASN A 209 24.40 9.61 2.95
C ASN A 209 25.54 10.63 2.78
N LYS A 210 25.41 11.61 1.87
CA LYS A 210 26.40 12.68 1.69
C LYS A 210 26.49 13.61 2.92
N LYS A 211 25.36 13.88 3.57
CA LYS A 211 25.34 14.73 4.79
C LYS A 211 25.97 14.01 5.98
N GLU A 212 25.74 12.70 6.12
CA GLU A 212 26.37 11.91 7.19
C GLU A 212 27.88 11.76 7.02
N SER A 213 28.39 11.69 5.79
CA SER A 213 29.82 11.60 5.51
C SER A 213 30.57 12.95 5.58
N ALA A 214 29.83 14.06 5.69
CA ALA A 214 30.39 15.42 5.80
C ALA A 214 30.47 15.97 7.26
N ASN A 215 29.91 15.23 8.22
CA ASN A 215 29.97 15.48 9.65
C ASN A 215 30.92 14.51 10.36
#